data_7b9e9667900b17faa937371db690b5c1
#
_entry.id   7b9e9667900b17faa937371db690b5c1
#
_cell.length_a   1.000
_cell.length_b   1.000
_cell.length_c   1.000
_cell.angle_alpha   90.00
_cell.angle_beta   90.00
_cell.angle_gamma   90.00
#
_symmetry.space_group_name_H-M   'P 1'
#
loop_
_entity.id
_entity.type
_entity.pdbx_description
1 polymer ?
#
loop_
_entity_poly.entity_id
_entity_poly.type
_entity_poly.pdbx_seq_one_letter_code
_entity_poly.pdbx_strand_id
1 'polypeptide(L)'
;EFLKKRKEKIDFCLVGEPTNPDKLGQMIKIGRRGSMTGKLSIIGVQGHVAYPQRANNPSTALVQILKELKDIKLDQGSKNFQASNLEVTKININNSADNVIPKIANAVFNIRFNNKHSSNSLKNKLNKIIKRICKKNKSKYKIEYKVSGEAFLTKPNKITYMIQDIVKRITKIKPKLSTTGGTSDARFIRKIAPCLEFGLVGKTMHKVDEAVSLSDL
;
A
#
# COMPACT_ATOMS: atom_id res chain seq x y z
N GLU A 1 -19.57 -6.04 4.94
CA GLU A 1 -20.70 -6.41 5.85
C GLU A 1 -21.78 -7.21 5.14
N PHE A 2 -22.25 -6.74 3.96
CA PHE A 2 -23.26 -7.45 3.15
C PHE A 2 -22.88 -8.91 2.87
N LEU A 3 -21.68 -9.16 2.34
CA LEU A 3 -21.22 -10.51 2.01
C LEU A 3 -21.09 -11.45 3.22
N LYS A 4 -20.86 -10.92 4.42
CA LYS A 4 -20.81 -11.72 5.65
C LYS A 4 -22.18 -12.22 6.11
N LYS A 5 -23.27 -11.55 5.70
CA LYS A 5 -24.64 -11.90 6.05
C LYS A 5 -25.26 -12.94 5.10
N ARG A 6 -24.61 -13.18 3.95
CA ARG A 6 -25.09 -14.15 2.96
C ARG A 6 -24.70 -15.57 3.37
N LYS A 7 -25.63 -16.48 3.23
CA LYS A 7 -25.46 -17.91 3.55
C LYS A 7 -25.06 -18.74 2.32
N GLU A 8 -25.04 -18.14 1.12
CA GLU A 8 -24.69 -18.86 -0.11
C GLU A 8 -23.22 -19.23 -0.10
N LYS A 9 -22.93 -20.46 -0.45
CA LYS A 9 -21.59 -20.95 -0.69
C LYS A 9 -21.15 -20.50 -2.08
N ILE A 10 -20.08 -19.73 -2.13
CA ILE A 10 -19.44 -19.27 -3.38
C ILE A 10 -18.16 -20.07 -3.57
N ASP A 11 -18.08 -20.86 -4.62
CA ASP A 11 -16.91 -21.72 -4.90
C ASP A 11 -15.76 -20.92 -5.50
N PHE A 12 -16.07 -19.85 -6.27
CA PHE A 12 -15.08 -19.02 -6.95
C PHE A 12 -15.66 -17.67 -7.38
N CYS A 13 -14.80 -16.65 -7.47
CA CYS A 13 -15.18 -15.33 -7.98
C CYS A 13 -14.15 -14.83 -9.00
N LEU A 14 -14.64 -14.32 -10.13
CA LEU A 14 -13.85 -13.55 -11.08
C LEU A 14 -14.22 -12.07 -10.94
N VAL A 15 -13.27 -11.25 -10.57
CA VAL A 15 -13.46 -9.80 -10.36
C VAL A 15 -13.04 -9.06 -11.62
N GLY A 16 -13.96 -8.27 -12.19
CA GLY A 16 -13.69 -7.39 -13.34
C GLY A 16 -12.87 -6.19 -12.89
N GLU A 17 -11.58 -6.17 -13.23
CA GLU A 17 -10.64 -5.09 -12.92
C GLU A 17 -9.71 -4.87 -14.12
N PRO A 18 -9.28 -3.64 -14.42
CA PRO A 18 -8.27 -3.39 -15.46
C PRO A 18 -6.94 -4.02 -15.08
N THR A 19 -6.72 -5.25 -15.52
CA THR A 19 -5.52 -6.03 -15.14
C THR A 19 -4.42 -6.03 -16.20
N ASN A 20 -4.79 -5.72 -17.43
CA ASN A 20 -3.90 -5.82 -18.57
C ASN A 20 -3.16 -4.48 -18.80
N PRO A 21 -1.80 -4.52 -18.95
CA PRO A 21 -1.04 -3.28 -19.10
C PRO A 21 -1.21 -2.63 -20.47
N ASP A 22 -1.09 -3.40 -21.58
CA ASP A 22 -1.05 -2.87 -22.94
C ASP A 22 -2.04 -3.53 -23.89
N LYS A 23 -2.26 -4.84 -23.77
CA LYS A 23 -3.14 -5.65 -24.61
C LYS A 23 -3.99 -6.56 -23.76
N LEU A 24 -5.26 -6.74 -24.14
CA LEU A 24 -6.15 -7.70 -23.50
C LEU A 24 -5.54 -9.12 -23.54
N GLY A 25 -5.62 -9.85 -22.43
CA GLY A 25 -5.10 -11.20 -22.34
C GLY A 25 -3.66 -11.32 -21.81
N GLN A 26 -2.98 -10.22 -21.52
CA GLN A 26 -1.59 -10.29 -21.02
C GLN A 26 -1.49 -10.73 -19.56
N MET A 27 -2.53 -10.46 -18.73
CA MET A 27 -2.35 -10.62 -17.29
C MET A 27 -3.65 -10.96 -16.55
N ILE A 28 -3.56 -12.00 -15.70
CA ILE A 28 -4.55 -12.34 -14.67
C ILE A 28 -3.94 -12.06 -13.30
N LYS A 29 -4.65 -11.35 -12.43
CA LYS A 29 -4.21 -11.14 -11.06
C LYS A 29 -4.68 -12.29 -10.17
N ILE A 30 -3.73 -12.93 -9.50
CA ILE A 30 -3.95 -14.02 -8.54
C ILE A 30 -3.78 -13.56 -7.09
N GLY A 31 -3.54 -12.28 -6.87
CA GLY A 31 -3.33 -11.71 -5.54
C GLY A 31 -2.93 -10.25 -5.62
N ARG A 32 -2.89 -9.60 -4.49
CA ARG A 32 -2.48 -8.19 -4.36
C ARG A 32 -1.61 -7.99 -3.13
N ARG A 33 -0.70 -7.03 -3.19
CA ARG A 33 0.03 -6.55 -2.01
C ARG A 33 -0.93 -5.85 -1.06
N GLY A 34 -0.64 -5.91 0.23
CA GLY A 34 -1.30 -5.09 1.23
C GLY A 34 -0.93 -3.62 1.09
N SER A 35 -1.76 -2.75 1.68
CA SER A 35 -1.54 -1.31 1.70
C SER A 35 -1.87 -0.74 3.06
N MET A 36 -0.94 0.04 3.62
CA MET A 36 -1.10 0.75 4.88
C MET A 36 -0.54 2.16 4.77
N THR A 37 -1.29 3.14 5.24
CA THR A 37 -0.86 4.54 5.35
C THR A 37 -0.61 4.88 6.80
N GLY A 38 0.53 5.50 7.12
CA GLY A 38 0.83 6.07 8.43
C GLY A 38 0.79 7.60 8.38
N LYS A 39 0.10 8.22 9.33
CA LYS A 39 0.09 9.67 9.57
C LYS A 39 0.82 9.93 10.87
N LEU A 40 2.00 10.52 10.79
CA LEU A 40 2.89 10.77 11.91
C LEU A 40 2.92 12.26 12.25
N SER A 41 2.74 12.58 13.52
CA SER A 41 2.93 13.93 14.08
C SER A 41 3.98 13.85 15.18
N ILE A 42 5.03 14.63 15.06
CA ILE A 42 6.02 14.83 16.12
C ILE A 42 5.73 16.12 16.82
N ILE A 43 5.71 16.09 18.15
CA ILE A 43 5.34 17.22 19.00
C ILE A 43 6.56 17.59 19.85
N GLY A 44 7.02 18.80 19.68
CA GLY A 44 8.13 19.39 20.42
C GLY A 44 7.68 20.57 21.29
N VAL A 45 8.63 21.48 21.53
CA VAL A 45 8.42 22.73 22.26
C VAL A 45 8.84 23.89 21.36
N GLN A 46 7.92 24.77 21.05
CA GLN A 46 8.18 25.97 20.24
C GLN A 46 9.12 26.92 20.98
N GLY A 47 9.97 27.62 20.23
CA GLY A 47 10.87 28.62 20.79
C GLY A 47 11.62 29.41 19.73
N HIS A 48 12.38 30.40 20.17
CA HIS A 48 13.23 31.19 19.28
C HIS A 48 14.48 30.43 18.90
N VAL A 49 14.88 30.43 17.62
CA VAL A 49 16.04 29.67 17.12
C VAL A 49 17.38 30.07 17.79
N ALA A 50 17.48 31.33 18.28
CA ALA A 50 18.67 31.79 19.01
C ALA A 50 18.80 31.16 20.41
N TYR A 51 17.73 30.56 20.94
CA TYR A 51 17.70 29.94 22.28
C TYR A 51 17.23 28.49 22.21
N PRO A 52 17.91 27.60 21.46
CA PRO A 52 17.45 26.24 21.22
C PRO A 52 17.34 25.40 22.51
N GLN A 53 18.08 25.75 23.55
CA GLN A 53 18.01 25.11 24.88
C GLN A 53 16.66 25.31 25.60
N ARG A 54 15.86 26.29 25.18
CA ARG A 54 14.51 26.58 25.71
C ARG A 54 13.40 25.97 24.85
N ALA A 55 13.77 25.26 23.78
CA ALA A 55 12.85 24.66 22.82
C ALA A 55 13.16 23.18 22.63
N ASN A 56 12.30 22.49 21.87
CA ASN A 56 12.56 21.15 21.38
C ASN A 56 12.05 21.06 19.95
N ASN A 57 12.99 20.97 19.00
CA ASN A 57 12.64 20.99 17.58
C ASN A 57 12.09 19.64 17.10
N PRO A 58 10.79 19.50 16.80
CA PRO A 58 10.21 18.25 16.30
C PRO A 58 10.72 17.87 14.90
N SER A 59 11.20 18.84 14.12
CA SER A 59 11.74 18.59 12.78
C SER A 59 13.00 17.74 12.84
N THR A 60 13.84 17.90 13.85
CA THR A 60 15.04 17.09 14.06
C THR A 60 14.68 15.61 14.24
N ALA A 61 13.71 15.30 15.09
CA ALA A 61 13.25 13.93 15.28
C ALA A 61 12.55 13.39 14.02
N LEU A 62 11.73 14.21 13.33
CA LEU A 62 11.06 13.81 12.12
C LEU A 62 12.04 13.43 11.02
N VAL A 63 13.06 14.23 10.75
CA VAL A 63 14.07 13.95 9.72
C VAL A 63 14.80 12.64 10.00
N GLN A 64 15.19 12.39 11.26
CA GLN A 64 15.84 11.14 11.67
C GLN A 64 14.92 9.92 11.46
N ILE A 65 13.64 10.06 11.81
CA ILE A 65 12.63 9.00 11.58
C ILE A 65 12.48 8.74 10.08
N LEU A 66 12.25 9.78 9.28
CA LEU A 66 12.03 9.63 7.85
C LEU A 66 13.25 9.02 7.13
N LYS A 67 14.46 9.39 7.53
CA LYS A 67 15.70 8.77 7.03
C LYS A 67 15.69 7.27 7.31
N GLU A 68 15.47 6.85 8.56
CA GLU A 68 15.47 5.43 8.92
C GLU A 68 14.32 4.66 8.26
N LEU A 69 13.14 5.28 8.13
CA LEU A 69 12.01 4.66 7.42
C LEU A 69 12.28 4.47 5.92
N LYS A 70 13.00 5.40 5.29
CA LYS A 70 13.39 5.29 3.87
C LYS A 70 14.43 4.20 3.66
N ASP A 71 15.38 4.08 4.58
CA ASP A 71 16.49 3.12 4.49
C ASP A 71 16.06 1.70 4.90
N ILE A 72 14.84 1.54 5.43
CA ILE A 72 14.35 0.26 5.93
C ILE A 72 14.16 -0.78 4.82
N LYS A 73 14.96 -1.83 4.84
CA LYS A 73 14.73 -3.01 4.00
C LYS A 73 13.69 -3.91 4.68
N LEU A 74 12.47 -3.91 4.18
CA LEU A 74 11.38 -4.71 4.71
C LEU A 74 11.57 -6.19 4.37
N ASP A 75 11.82 -6.48 3.09
CA ASP A 75 12.07 -7.81 2.54
C ASP A 75 12.65 -7.71 1.11
N GLN A 76 12.93 -8.86 0.50
CA GLN A 76 13.42 -8.97 -0.88
C GLN A 76 12.37 -9.49 -1.87
N GLY A 77 11.09 -9.50 -1.47
CA GLY A 77 10.04 -10.13 -2.26
C GLY A 77 9.92 -11.63 -2.01
N SER A 78 9.08 -12.28 -2.81
CA SER A 78 8.88 -13.73 -2.82
C SER A 78 8.64 -14.22 -4.25
N LYS A 79 8.47 -15.53 -4.46
CA LYS A 79 8.17 -16.11 -5.78
C LYS A 79 7.03 -15.40 -6.51
N ASN A 80 6.02 -14.95 -5.77
CA ASN A 80 4.79 -14.37 -6.36
C ASN A 80 4.65 -12.86 -6.11
N PHE A 81 5.51 -12.25 -5.29
CA PHE A 81 5.38 -10.85 -4.91
C PHE A 81 6.69 -10.09 -5.07
N GLN A 82 6.57 -8.85 -5.53
CA GLN A 82 7.63 -7.86 -5.42
C GLN A 82 7.98 -7.60 -3.96
N ALA A 83 9.17 -7.02 -3.73
CA ALA A 83 9.55 -6.54 -2.42
C ALA A 83 8.55 -5.51 -1.87
N SER A 84 8.41 -5.51 -0.56
CA SER A 84 7.64 -4.46 0.13
C SER A 84 8.41 -3.15 0.09
N ASN A 85 7.69 -2.04 -0.08
CA ASN A 85 8.28 -0.71 -0.12
C ASN A 85 7.51 0.27 0.75
N LEU A 86 8.23 1.27 1.26
CA LEU A 86 7.68 2.40 2.01
C LEU A 86 8.07 3.68 1.31
N GLU A 87 7.07 4.54 1.04
CA GLU A 87 7.27 5.85 0.43
C GLU A 87 6.69 6.94 1.33
N VAL A 88 7.48 7.99 1.55
CA VAL A 88 7.01 9.21 2.21
C VAL A 88 6.28 10.06 1.19
N THR A 89 5.00 10.34 1.43
CA THR A 89 4.14 11.02 0.47
C THR A 89 3.84 12.47 0.82
N LYS A 90 4.02 12.86 2.09
CA LYS A 90 3.87 14.25 2.54
C LYS A 90 4.82 14.53 3.70
N ILE A 91 5.38 15.74 3.72
CA ILE A 91 6.04 16.35 4.87
C ILE A 91 5.45 17.74 5.01
N ASN A 92 4.99 18.09 6.20
CA ASN A 92 4.40 19.39 6.47
C ASN A 92 4.84 19.91 7.84
N ILE A 93 5.48 21.06 7.82
CA ILE A 93 5.86 21.83 9.00
C ILE A 93 5.25 23.20 8.80
N ASN A 94 4.04 23.39 9.34
CA ASN A 94 3.33 24.67 9.22
C ASN A 94 3.96 25.70 10.17
N ASN A 95 4.97 26.40 9.66
CA ASN A 95 5.71 27.44 10.36
C ASN A 95 5.84 28.65 9.45
N SER A 96 5.30 29.79 9.86
CA SER A 96 5.29 31.01 9.08
C SER A 96 6.47 31.94 9.38
N ALA A 97 7.21 31.69 10.47
CA ALA A 97 8.32 32.52 10.91
C ALA A 97 9.65 31.76 10.85
N ASP A 98 10.64 32.32 10.16
CA ASP A 98 11.94 31.69 9.92
C ASP A 98 12.80 31.59 11.17
N ASN A 99 12.57 32.46 12.15
CA ASN A 99 13.32 32.52 13.41
C ASN A 99 12.62 31.78 14.58
N VAL A 100 11.62 30.93 14.29
CA VAL A 100 10.86 30.18 15.29
C VAL A 100 11.01 28.68 15.06
N ILE A 101 11.41 27.95 16.09
CA ILE A 101 11.36 26.48 16.14
C ILE A 101 9.88 26.08 16.22
N PRO A 102 9.34 25.22 15.31
CA PRO A 102 7.94 24.85 15.30
C PRO A 102 7.55 23.95 16.49
N LYS A 103 6.26 23.97 16.84
CA LYS A 103 5.70 23.07 17.86
C LYS A 103 5.45 21.65 17.32
N ILE A 104 5.09 21.53 16.02
CA ILE A 104 4.64 20.27 15.42
C ILE A 104 5.28 20.12 14.04
N ALA A 105 5.71 18.90 13.74
CA ALA A 105 6.14 18.47 12.42
C ALA A 105 5.41 17.19 12.01
N ASN A 106 4.86 17.16 10.78
CA ASN A 106 4.00 16.07 10.30
C ASN A 106 4.60 15.39 9.08
N ALA A 107 4.33 14.09 8.96
CA ALA A 107 4.58 13.34 7.74
C ALA A 107 3.49 12.29 7.48
N VAL A 108 3.32 11.97 6.20
CA VAL A 108 2.49 10.83 5.76
C VAL A 108 3.36 9.92 4.91
N PHE A 109 3.25 8.62 5.16
CA PHE A 109 3.90 7.60 4.35
C PHE A 109 2.93 6.48 4.00
N ASN A 110 3.17 5.81 2.87
CA ASN A 110 2.41 4.63 2.45
C ASN A 110 3.34 3.43 2.32
N ILE A 111 2.85 2.27 2.71
CA ILE A 111 3.56 1.00 2.61
C ILE A 111 2.76 0.06 1.72
N ARG A 112 3.43 -0.50 0.70
CA ARG A 112 2.94 -1.64 -0.07
C ARG A 112 3.71 -2.87 0.38
N PHE A 113 3.01 -3.84 0.95
CA PHE A 113 3.66 -5.00 1.56
C PHE A 113 3.14 -6.32 0.99
N ASN A 114 4.03 -7.28 0.93
CA ASN A 114 3.75 -8.63 0.44
C ASN A 114 3.35 -9.58 1.59
N ASN A 115 3.18 -10.85 1.28
CA ASN A 115 2.72 -11.88 2.20
C ASN A 115 3.74 -12.30 3.29
N LYS A 116 4.94 -11.71 3.30
CA LYS A 116 5.91 -11.90 4.40
C LYS A 116 5.60 -11.01 5.61
N HIS A 117 4.70 -10.04 5.43
CA HIS A 117 4.30 -9.11 6.46
C HIS A 117 2.79 -9.10 6.66
N SER A 118 2.38 -8.75 7.88
CA SER A 118 1.03 -8.29 8.20
C SER A 118 1.06 -6.81 8.56
N SER A 119 -0.08 -6.13 8.48
CA SER A 119 -0.17 -4.74 8.94
C SER A 119 0.27 -4.60 10.40
N ASN A 120 -0.04 -5.57 11.26
CA ASN A 120 0.35 -5.56 12.67
C ASN A 120 1.86 -5.72 12.86
N SER A 121 2.52 -6.62 12.12
CA SER A 121 3.97 -6.77 12.20
C SER A 121 4.70 -5.49 11.77
N LEU A 122 4.20 -4.82 10.72
CA LEU A 122 4.73 -3.54 10.25
C LEU A 122 4.50 -2.42 11.26
N LYS A 123 3.28 -2.28 11.81
CA LYS A 123 3.01 -1.30 12.89
C LYS A 123 3.98 -1.45 14.05
N ASN A 124 4.20 -2.68 14.52
CA ASN A 124 5.13 -2.95 15.62
C ASN A 124 6.57 -2.54 15.28
N LYS A 125 7.03 -2.87 14.07
CA LYS A 125 8.38 -2.51 13.60
C LYS A 125 8.54 -1.00 13.52
N LEU A 126 7.59 -0.29 12.93
CA LEU A 126 7.64 1.17 12.77
C LEU A 126 7.53 1.88 14.12
N ASN A 127 6.62 1.44 15.00
CA ASN A 127 6.46 2.02 16.33
C ASN A 127 7.73 1.91 17.17
N LYS A 128 8.49 0.81 17.05
CA LYS A 128 9.79 0.66 17.73
C LYS A 128 10.78 1.74 17.28
N ILE A 129 10.88 2.00 15.98
CA ILE A 129 11.76 3.02 15.40
C ILE A 129 11.35 4.41 15.90
N ILE A 130 10.08 4.76 15.73
CA ILE A 130 9.54 6.07 16.09
C ILE A 130 9.74 6.33 17.59
N LYS A 131 9.36 5.37 18.44
CA LYS A 131 9.49 5.48 19.89
C LYS A 131 10.95 5.69 20.31
N ARG A 132 11.89 4.95 19.74
CA ARG A 132 13.32 5.05 20.03
C ARG A 132 13.87 6.43 19.68
N ILE A 133 13.57 6.95 18.49
CA ILE A 133 14.07 8.25 18.03
C ILE A 133 13.39 9.39 18.81
N CYS A 134 12.10 9.32 19.06
CA CYS A 134 11.41 10.33 19.87
C CYS A 134 11.93 10.38 21.31
N LYS A 135 12.20 9.21 21.92
CA LYS A 135 12.84 9.15 23.26
C LYS A 135 14.21 9.84 23.28
N LYS A 136 15.06 9.57 22.26
CA LYS A 136 16.38 10.21 22.13
C LYS A 136 16.27 11.73 22.00
N ASN A 137 15.29 12.22 21.25
CA ASN A 137 15.06 13.65 21.00
C ASN A 137 14.13 14.30 22.04
N LYS A 138 13.74 13.62 23.11
CA LYS A 138 12.80 14.11 24.13
C LYS A 138 11.50 14.67 23.55
N SER A 139 11.07 14.15 22.38
CA SER A 139 9.86 14.59 21.66
C SER A 139 8.70 13.63 21.94
N LYS A 140 7.48 14.16 21.94
CA LYS A 140 6.25 13.34 21.93
C LYS A 140 5.86 13.04 20.48
N TYR A 141 5.06 11.99 20.27
CA TYR A 141 4.53 11.70 18.94
C TYR A 141 3.11 11.15 19.01
N LYS A 142 2.39 11.32 17.91
CA LYS A 142 1.12 10.66 17.62
C LYS A 142 1.24 9.99 16.26
N ILE A 143 0.79 8.74 16.16
CA ILE A 143 0.76 8.03 14.88
C ILE A 143 -0.58 7.33 14.69
N GLU A 144 -1.15 7.49 13.50
CA GLU A 144 -2.37 6.85 13.07
C GLU A 144 -2.09 5.98 11.85
N TYR A 145 -2.63 4.75 11.85
CA TYR A 145 -2.49 3.83 10.73
C TYR A 145 -3.85 3.54 10.10
N LYS A 146 -3.94 3.74 8.77
CA LYS A 146 -5.08 3.29 7.98
C LYS A 146 -4.65 2.10 7.12
N VAL A 147 -5.18 0.91 7.39
CA VAL A 147 -4.95 -0.30 6.59
C VAL A 147 -6.03 -0.39 5.53
N SER A 148 -5.64 -0.31 4.25
CA SER A 148 -6.58 -0.47 3.13
C SER A 148 -6.85 -1.95 2.83
N GLY A 149 -5.88 -2.83 3.08
CA GLY A 149 -6.02 -4.28 2.95
C GLY A 149 -4.73 -5.01 3.28
N GLU A 150 -4.86 -6.27 3.68
CA GLU A 150 -3.74 -7.20 3.82
C GLU A 150 -3.31 -7.76 2.45
N ALA A 151 -2.07 -8.21 2.36
CA ALA A 151 -1.62 -8.97 1.19
C ALA A 151 -2.39 -10.29 1.08
N PHE A 152 -2.69 -10.71 -0.13
CA PHE A 152 -3.31 -12.00 -0.37
C PHE A 152 -2.81 -12.67 -1.65
N LEU A 153 -2.92 -13.97 -1.69
CA LEU A 153 -2.61 -14.81 -2.83
C LEU A 153 -3.67 -15.92 -2.94
N THR A 154 -4.32 -16.01 -4.08
CA THR A 154 -5.08 -17.19 -4.48
C THR A 154 -4.09 -18.16 -5.13
N LYS A 155 -3.87 -19.32 -4.50
CA LYS A 155 -3.01 -20.34 -5.08
C LYS A 155 -3.63 -20.81 -6.41
N PRO A 156 -2.87 -20.79 -7.52
CA PRO A 156 -3.36 -21.30 -8.79
C PRO A 156 -3.90 -22.73 -8.66
N ASN A 157 -5.07 -22.98 -9.24
CA ASN A 157 -5.78 -24.25 -9.21
C ASN A 157 -6.39 -24.54 -10.60
N LYS A 158 -7.15 -25.63 -10.72
CA LYS A 158 -7.81 -26.04 -11.97
C LYS A 158 -8.60 -24.89 -12.63
N ILE A 159 -9.33 -24.09 -11.84
CA ILE A 159 -10.12 -22.96 -12.36
C ILE A 159 -9.19 -21.85 -12.89
N THR A 160 -8.09 -21.57 -12.18
CA THR A 160 -7.10 -20.58 -12.64
C THR A 160 -6.55 -20.94 -14.02
N TYR A 161 -6.15 -22.19 -14.20
CA TYR A 161 -5.59 -22.64 -15.48
C TYR A 161 -6.65 -22.72 -16.58
N MET A 162 -7.88 -23.12 -16.26
CA MET A 162 -9.00 -23.10 -17.20
C MET A 162 -9.27 -21.67 -17.72
N ILE A 163 -9.32 -20.68 -16.84
CA ILE A 163 -9.49 -19.27 -17.24
C ILE A 163 -8.29 -18.80 -18.08
N GLN A 164 -7.07 -19.16 -17.70
CA GLN A 164 -5.87 -18.81 -18.47
C GLN A 164 -5.93 -19.39 -19.88
N ASP A 165 -6.41 -20.62 -20.04
CA ASP A 165 -6.53 -21.28 -21.35
C ASP A 165 -7.67 -20.69 -22.18
N ILE A 166 -8.80 -20.32 -21.57
CA ILE A 166 -9.89 -19.64 -22.26
C ILE A 166 -9.40 -18.29 -22.79
N VAL A 167 -8.75 -17.47 -21.95
CA VAL A 167 -8.21 -16.18 -22.38
C VAL A 167 -7.20 -16.37 -23.52
N LYS A 168 -6.30 -17.35 -23.41
CA LYS A 168 -5.33 -17.68 -24.48
C LYS A 168 -6.02 -18.04 -25.78
N ARG A 169 -7.11 -18.82 -25.75
CA ARG A 169 -7.86 -19.20 -26.97
C ARG A 169 -8.44 -17.99 -27.67
N ILE A 170 -9.01 -17.06 -26.90
CA ILE A 170 -9.69 -15.87 -27.44
C ILE A 170 -8.67 -14.84 -27.92
N THR A 171 -7.72 -14.45 -27.06
CA THR A 171 -6.79 -13.35 -27.31
C THR A 171 -5.50 -13.76 -28.02
N LYS A 172 -5.26 -15.08 -28.20
CA LYS A 172 -4.00 -15.68 -28.66
C LYS A 172 -2.78 -15.39 -27.78
N ILE A 173 -2.99 -14.76 -26.61
CA ILE A 173 -1.95 -14.42 -25.63
C ILE A 173 -2.15 -15.30 -24.39
N LYS A 174 -1.09 -15.97 -23.91
CA LYS A 174 -1.14 -16.71 -22.64
C LYS A 174 -0.96 -15.73 -21.48
N PRO A 175 -1.98 -15.48 -20.63
CA PRO A 175 -1.88 -14.52 -19.55
C PRO A 175 -0.79 -14.87 -18.54
N LYS A 176 -0.03 -13.87 -18.10
CA LYS A 176 0.88 -14.00 -16.96
C LYS A 176 0.08 -13.93 -15.65
N LEU A 177 0.29 -14.88 -14.75
CA LEU A 177 -0.26 -14.83 -13.40
C LEU A 177 0.57 -13.84 -12.55
N SER A 178 -0.08 -12.87 -11.93
CA SER A 178 0.60 -11.73 -11.30
C SER A 178 -0.07 -11.26 -10.02
N THR A 179 0.70 -10.61 -9.16
CA THR A 179 0.24 -9.94 -7.93
C THR A 179 0.55 -8.44 -7.92
N THR A 180 0.99 -7.90 -9.06
CA THR A 180 1.33 -6.48 -9.21
C THR A 180 0.09 -5.58 -9.22
N GLY A 181 0.29 -4.29 -9.01
CA GLY A 181 -0.75 -3.26 -9.06
C GLY A 181 -1.27 -2.80 -7.71
N GLY A 182 -2.35 -2.02 -7.75
CA GLY A 182 -3.00 -1.44 -6.58
C GLY A 182 -3.86 -2.42 -5.78
N THR A 183 -4.68 -1.91 -4.88
CA THR A 183 -5.71 -2.68 -4.18
C THR A 183 -6.98 -2.76 -5.03
N SER A 184 -7.77 -3.82 -4.87
CA SER A 184 -9.05 -4.04 -5.53
C SER A 184 -10.07 -4.62 -4.55
N ASP A 185 -11.31 -4.78 -4.99
CA ASP A 185 -12.37 -5.38 -4.17
C ASP A 185 -12.19 -6.87 -3.95
N ALA A 186 -11.32 -7.54 -4.70
CA ALA A 186 -10.88 -8.90 -4.41
C ALA A 186 -10.36 -9.08 -2.98
N ARG A 187 -9.83 -8.02 -2.35
CA ARG A 187 -9.42 -8.01 -0.93
C ARG A 187 -10.54 -8.35 0.06
N PHE A 188 -11.79 -8.05 -0.31
CA PHE A 188 -12.95 -8.39 0.51
C PHE A 188 -13.49 -9.77 0.15
N ILE A 189 -13.58 -10.07 -1.15
CA ILE A 189 -14.14 -11.30 -1.71
C ILE A 189 -13.31 -12.51 -1.30
N ARG A 190 -11.98 -12.41 -1.28
CA ARG A 190 -11.09 -13.49 -0.86
C ARG A 190 -11.37 -14.06 0.54
N LYS A 191 -12.13 -13.33 1.36
CA LYS A 191 -12.52 -13.78 2.72
C LYS A 191 -13.64 -14.82 2.69
N ILE A 192 -14.34 -14.93 1.58
CA ILE A 192 -15.50 -15.80 1.41
C ILE A 192 -15.32 -16.82 0.28
N ALA A 193 -14.52 -16.50 -0.74
CA ALA A 193 -14.26 -17.38 -1.88
C ALA A 193 -12.85 -17.15 -2.44
N PRO A 194 -12.24 -18.17 -3.08
CA PRO A 194 -11.09 -17.97 -3.95
C PRO A 194 -11.45 -16.99 -5.07
N CYS A 195 -10.57 -16.04 -5.40
CA CYS A 195 -10.84 -15.06 -6.42
C CYS A 195 -9.63 -14.80 -7.33
N LEU A 196 -9.92 -14.48 -8.59
CA LEU A 196 -9.00 -13.93 -9.56
C LEU A 196 -9.53 -12.58 -10.05
N GLU A 197 -8.64 -11.81 -10.66
CA GLU A 197 -9.04 -10.56 -11.30
C GLU A 197 -8.59 -10.60 -12.75
N PHE A 198 -9.49 -10.24 -13.65
CA PHE A 198 -9.23 -10.11 -15.07
C PHE A 198 -10.20 -9.10 -15.68
N GLY A 199 -9.71 -8.27 -16.60
CA GLY A 199 -10.55 -7.30 -17.31
C GLY A 199 -9.73 -6.48 -18.29
N LEU A 200 -10.19 -5.30 -18.58
CA LEU A 200 -9.71 -4.45 -19.66
C LEU A 200 -8.27 -3.97 -19.51
N VAL A 201 -7.78 -3.28 -20.53
CA VAL A 201 -6.48 -2.63 -20.54
C VAL A 201 -6.54 -1.35 -19.70
N GLY A 202 -5.66 -1.24 -18.69
CA GLY A 202 -5.64 -0.12 -17.75
C GLY A 202 -4.75 1.07 -18.16
N LYS A 203 -4.42 1.23 -19.43
CA LYS A 203 -3.43 2.22 -19.92
C LYS A 203 -3.82 3.67 -19.61
N THR A 204 -5.10 3.99 -19.65
CA THR A 204 -5.65 5.32 -19.37
C THR A 204 -6.33 5.43 -18.01
N MET A 205 -6.26 4.38 -17.18
CA MET A 205 -6.89 4.33 -15.86
C MET A 205 -6.48 5.54 -14.98
N HIS A 206 -7.48 6.22 -14.41
CA HIS A 206 -7.34 7.44 -13.59
C HIS A 206 -6.73 8.66 -14.32
N LYS A 207 -6.74 8.66 -15.66
CA LYS A 207 -6.36 9.82 -16.46
C LYS A 207 -7.59 10.61 -16.89
N VAL A 208 -7.36 11.86 -17.30
CA VAL A 208 -8.35 12.60 -18.10
C VAL A 208 -8.56 11.83 -19.41
N ASP A 209 -9.80 11.73 -19.87
CA ASP A 209 -10.20 10.95 -21.06
C ASP A 209 -9.90 9.44 -20.89
N GLU A 210 -10.22 8.89 -19.72
CA GLU A 210 -10.15 7.46 -19.48
C GLU A 210 -11.01 6.71 -20.49
N ALA A 211 -10.43 5.77 -21.21
CA ALA A 211 -11.05 5.08 -22.32
C ALA A 211 -10.62 3.61 -22.41
N VAL A 212 -11.43 2.81 -23.10
CA VAL A 212 -11.13 1.42 -23.47
C VAL A 212 -11.36 1.22 -24.95
N SER A 213 -10.66 0.23 -25.52
CA SER A 213 -10.91 -0.17 -26.92
C SER A 213 -12.26 -0.90 -27.03
N LEU A 214 -13.07 -0.55 -28.02
CA LEU A 214 -14.32 -1.26 -28.32
C LEU A 214 -14.07 -2.73 -28.68
N SER A 215 -12.93 -3.04 -29.29
CA SER A 215 -12.53 -4.43 -29.60
C SER A 215 -12.23 -5.28 -28.38
N ASP A 216 -12.00 -4.65 -27.22
CA ASP A 216 -11.69 -5.33 -25.95
C ASP A 216 -12.94 -5.56 -25.09
N LEU A 217 -14.10 -5.01 -25.51
CA LEU A 217 -15.42 -5.21 -24.87
C LEU A 217 -16.11 -6.45 -25.41
#